data_4e6786736dfb6a9b2948d9ad8e656ebb
#
_entry.id   4e6786736dfb6a9b2948d9ad8e656ebb
#
_cell.length_a   1.000
_cell.length_b   1.000
_cell.length_c   1.000
_cell.angle_alpha   90.00
_cell.angle_beta   90.00
_cell.angle_gamma   90.00
#
_symmetry.space_group_name_H-M   'P 1'
#
loop_
_entity.id
_entity.type
_entity.pdbx_description
1 polymer ?
#
loop_
_entity_poly.entity_id
_entity_poly.type
_entity_poly.pdbx_seq_one_letter_code
_entity_poly.pdbx_strand_id
1 'polypeptide(L)'
;MRHRKRTLALLATAGAGALLLLALSPLAPASEPADAQRSAAPDPIVSHARQMLDEGRQTFRYDTFGDQVFWSRSLQIHQALKTVTPRTALAVGLKVDAEAVPPGVLASADLDDPATTAALLRLNAVLGLRGFFNRDGSLRAAGITCALCHSTVDDSVAPGIGKRLDGWANRDLNVGAVINLAPNLQPVADLLGVDQATVRTVLQSWGPGRFDAELFLDGKAFRPDGKTAATLIPPAFGLAGVDGHTFTGWGSVTYWNAFVANLEMHGQGRFWDPRLNDAEKFPIAAREGFGDVKSENDLITPKLAALQFYQLAIPAPAPPAGSFNKDAADRGKVVFSSAGCTNCHVPPLYTEPGWNRHTAEEIGIDSFQADRSPDERYRTTPLKSLWTHTKGGFYHDGRFATLGDVVDHYDAHFGLSLSDQQKNDLVEFLKSL
;
A
#
# COMPACT_ATOMS: atom_id res chain seq x y z
N MET A 1 56.76 -9.05 23.96
CA MET A 1 57.26 -8.74 25.33
C MET A 1 56.07 -8.91 26.33
N ARG A 2 56.37 -9.81 27.32
CA ARG A 2 55.73 -10.03 28.62
C ARG A 2 54.24 -10.37 28.75
N HIS A 3 54.04 -11.68 28.90
CA HIS A 3 52.91 -12.34 29.56
C HIS A 3 52.71 -11.85 31.00
N ARG A 4 51.47 -11.79 31.48
CA ARG A 4 51.10 -11.97 32.87
C ARG A 4 49.91 -12.92 32.98
N LYS A 5 50.22 -14.16 33.38
CA LYS A 5 49.26 -15.11 33.94
C LYS A 5 48.92 -14.68 35.36
N ARG A 6 47.65 -14.74 35.76
CA ARG A 6 47.22 -14.72 37.16
C ARG A 6 46.45 -15.99 37.47
N THR A 7 47.05 -16.76 38.32
CA THR A 7 46.57 -17.99 38.96
C THR A 7 45.53 -17.65 40.03
N LEU A 8 44.38 -18.35 40.04
CA LEU A 8 43.42 -18.29 41.15
C LEU A 8 43.57 -19.56 41.97
N ALA A 9 43.82 -19.40 43.26
CA ALA A 9 43.91 -20.46 44.24
C ALA A 9 42.53 -20.81 44.80
N LEU A 10 42.22 -22.13 44.86
CA LEU A 10 41.11 -22.70 45.61
C LEU A 10 41.42 -22.69 47.12
N LEU A 11 40.43 -22.22 47.89
CA LEU A 11 40.37 -22.50 49.34
C LEU A 11 39.05 -23.23 49.62
N ALA A 12 39.18 -24.49 50.01
CA ALA A 12 38.10 -25.30 50.57
C ALA A 12 38.04 -25.12 52.08
N THR A 13 36.90 -24.80 52.63
CA THR A 13 36.63 -24.93 54.07
C THR A 13 35.34 -25.72 54.27
N ALA A 14 35.48 -26.85 54.94
CA ALA A 14 34.41 -27.69 55.46
C ALA A 14 33.79 -27.02 56.69
N GLY A 15 32.48 -26.99 56.81
CA GLY A 15 31.77 -26.58 58.02
C GLY A 15 30.49 -27.39 58.19
N ALA A 16 30.40 -28.07 59.30
CA ALA A 16 29.41 -29.06 59.71
C ALA A 16 27.98 -28.52 59.86
N GLY A 17 27.03 -29.44 59.71
CA GLY A 17 25.61 -29.24 59.68
C GLY A 17 24.91 -28.77 60.95
N ALA A 18 23.75 -28.21 60.76
CA ALA A 18 22.64 -28.23 61.72
C ALA A 18 21.35 -28.30 60.90
N LEU A 19 20.66 -29.42 60.97
CA LEU A 19 19.27 -29.55 60.47
C LEU A 19 18.34 -28.72 61.36
N LEU A 20 17.76 -27.63 60.80
CA LEU A 20 16.63 -26.98 61.42
C LEU A 20 15.39 -27.33 60.60
N LEU A 21 14.52 -28.20 61.17
CA LEU A 21 13.18 -28.49 60.65
C LEU A 21 12.30 -27.28 60.87
N LEU A 22 12.13 -26.45 59.83
CA LEU A 22 11.10 -25.42 59.79
C LEU A 22 9.81 -26.01 59.24
N ALA A 23 8.79 -26.07 60.10
CA ALA A 23 7.41 -26.42 59.74
C ALA A 23 6.88 -25.41 58.71
N LEU A 24 6.58 -25.91 57.51
CA LEU A 24 5.86 -25.15 56.47
C LEU A 24 4.38 -25.05 56.89
N SER A 25 4.00 -23.94 57.46
CA SER A 25 2.57 -23.53 57.50
C SER A 25 2.12 -23.17 56.10
N PRO A 26 0.93 -23.60 55.64
CA PRO A 26 0.42 -23.17 54.34
C PRO A 26 0.11 -21.67 54.41
N LEU A 27 0.79 -20.89 53.61
CA LEU A 27 0.42 -19.48 53.33
C LEU A 27 -0.97 -19.49 52.69
N ALA A 28 -1.94 -18.94 53.40
CA ALA A 28 -3.24 -18.59 52.80
C ALA A 28 -3.02 -17.66 51.59
N PRO A 29 -3.78 -17.82 50.50
CA PRO A 29 -3.66 -16.89 49.40
C PRO A 29 -4.03 -15.49 49.93
N ALA A 30 -3.12 -14.53 49.70
CA ALA A 30 -3.40 -13.13 49.96
C ALA A 30 -4.65 -12.75 49.17
N SER A 31 -5.73 -12.39 49.88
CA SER A 31 -6.90 -11.77 49.26
C SER A 31 -6.44 -10.48 48.61
N GLU A 32 -6.56 -10.40 47.30
CA GLU A 32 -6.39 -9.14 46.59
C GLU A 32 -7.31 -8.09 47.22
N PRO A 33 -6.84 -6.86 47.44
CA PRO A 33 -7.68 -5.81 47.97
C PRO A 33 -8.79 -5.49 46.97
N ALA A 34 -10.04 -5.58 47.41
CA ALA A 34 -11.25 -5.32 46.64
C ALA A 34 -11.48 -3.83 46.26
N ASP A 35 -10.41 -3.04 46.20
CA ASP A 35 -10.44 -1.58 45.95
C ASP A 35 -9.75 -1.12 44.66
N ALA A 36 -9.58 -1.97 43.66
CA ALA A 36 -8.94 -1.60 42.37
C ALA A 36 -9.96 -1.27 41.25
N GLN A 37 -11.20 -0.97 41.57
CA GLN A 37 -12.17 -0.38 40.60
C GLN A 37 -12.26 1.14 40.73
N ARG A 38 -11.18 1.83 41.01
CA ARG A 38 -11.06 3.22 40.56
C ARG A 38 -10.91 3.16 39.05
N SER A 39 -11.86 3.73 38.32
CA SER A 39 -11.76 3.99 36.89
C SER A 39 -10.46 4.79 36.68
N ALA A 40 -9.35 4.09 36.46
CA ALA A 40 -8.09 4.75 36.13
C ALA A 40 -8.38 5.61 34.89
N ALA A 41 -7.95 6.86 34.91
CA ALA A 41 -8.03 7.71 33.73
C ALA A 41 -7.41 6.93 32.55
N PRO A 42 -8.02 6.99 31.35
CA PRO A 42 -7.48 6.26 30.21
C PRO A 42 -6.02 6.56 30.01
N ASP A 43 -5.20 5.53 29.78
CA ASP A 43 -3.78 5.71 29.46
C ASP A 43 -3.64 6.74 28.31
N PRO A 44 -2.89 7.84 28.51
CA PRO A 44 -2.76 8.89 27.50
C PRO A 44 -2.16 8.37 26.19
N ILE A 45 -1.28 7.36 26.24
CA ILE A 45 -0.70 6.72 25.03
C ILE A 45 -1.80 6.00 24.25
N VAL A 46 -2.63 5.20 24.93
CA VAL A 46 -3.74 4.47 24.29
C VAL A 46 -4.78 5.42 23.75
N SER A 47 -5.10 6.49 24.48
CA SER A 47 -6.07 7.52 24.06
C SER A 47 -5.59 8.25 22.80
N HIS A 48 -4.32 8.65 22.78
CA HIS A 48 -3.67 9.27 21.62
C HIS A 48 -3.65 8.31 20.41
N ALA A 49 -3.27 7.05 20.62
CA ALA A 49 -3.25 6.05 19.53
C ALA A 49 -4.65 5.86 18.90
N ARG A 50 -5.72 5.81 19.70
CA ARG A 50 -7.09 5.73 19.18
C ARG A 50 -7.46 6.97 18.38
N GLN A 51 -7.14 8.16 18.87
CA GLN A 51 -7.38 9.41 18.14
C GLN A 51 -6.67 9.39 16.79
N MET A 52 -5.37 9.03 16.76
CA MET A 52 -4.58 8.95 15.53
C MET A 52 -5.15 7.93 14.53
N LEU A 53 -5.65 6.78 15.02
CA LEU A 53 -6.31 5.78 14.16
C LEU A 53 -7.59 6.32 13.53
N ASP A 54 -8.42 7.01 14.30
CA ASP A 54 -9.70 7.53 13.80
C ASP A 54 -9.48 8.70 12.82
N GLU A 55 -8.61 9.65 13.16
CA GLU A 55 -8.25 10.76 12.27
C GLU A 55 -7.59 10.27 10.98
N GLY A 56 -6.65 9.32 11.10
CA GLY A 56 -5.98 8.73 9.95
C GLY A 56 -6.92 7.94 9.04
N ARG A 57 -7.89 7.21 9.61
CA ARG A 57 -8.94 6.52 8.88
C ARG A 57 -9.83 7.50 8.12
N GLN A 58 -10.24 8.59 8.75
CA GLN A 58 -11.04 9.63 8.11
C GLN A 58 -10.27 10.27 6.95
N THR A 59 -8.99 10.58 7.16
CA THR A 59 -8.12 11.12 6.12
C THR A 59 -7.97 10.15 4.96
N PHE A 60 -7.61 8.90 5.22
CA PHE A 60 -7.41 7.87 4.20
C PHE A 60 -8.65 7.63 3.34
N ARG A 61 -9.81 7.55 4.00
CA ARG A 61 -11.08 7.19 3.33
C ARG A 61 -11.75 8.36 2.61
N TYR A 62 -11.63 9.57 3.15
CA TYR A 62 -12.55 10.66 2.76
C TYR A 62 -11.89 12.00 2.48
N ASP A 63 -10.58 12.17 2.75
CA ASP A 63 -9.93 13.46 2.53
C ASP A 63 -9.41 13.58 1.09
N THR A 64 -9.76 14.68 0.45
CA THR A 64 -9.32 15.00 -0.91
C THR A 64 -8.16 16.01 -0.92
N PHE A 65 -7.75 16.50 0.23
CA PHE A 65 -6.71 17.52 0.36
C PHE A 65 -6.92 18.75 -0.54
N GLY A 66 -8.18 19.02 -0.92
CA GLY A 66 -8.52 20.13 -1.81
C GLY A 66 -8.38 19.83 -3.30
N ASP A 67 -8.11 18.58 -3.69
CA ASP A 67 -7.88 18.13 -5.07
C ASP A 67 -9.10 18.27 -6.00
N GLN A 68 -10.32 18.39 -5.42
CA GLN A 68 -11.52 18.65 -6.23
C GLN A 68 -11.42 19.93 -7.07
N VAL A 69 -10.49 20.82 -6.76
CA VAL A 69 -10.19 21.99 -7.60
C VAL A 69 -9.61 21.53 -8.93
N PHE A 70 -8.62 20.65 -8.91
CA PHE A 70 -8.03 20.09 -10.14
C PHE A 70 -9.03 19.18 -10.86
N TRP A 71 -9.55 18.15 -10.18
CA TRP A 71 -10.42 17.14 -10.79
C TRP A 71 -11.71 17.72 -11.36
N SER A 72 -12.31 18.70 -10.67
CA SER A 72 -13.61 19.22 -11.09
C SER A 72 -13.55 20.57 -11.79
N ARG A 73 -12.63 21.48 -11.44
CA ARG A 73 -12.53 22.77 -12.13
C ARG A 73 -11.70 22.66 -13.39
N SER A 74 -10.54 21.98 -13.34
CA SER A 74 -9.63 21.88 -14.49
C SER A 74 -10.03 20.74 -15.43
N LEU A 75 -10.15 19.51 -14.96
CA LEU A 75 -10.48 18.33 -15.78
C LEU A 75 -11.97 18.13 -16.00
N GLN A 76 -12.83 18.74 -15.19
CA GLN A 76 -14.30 18.66 -15.28
C GLN A 76 -14.87 17.25 -15.08
N ILE A 77 -14.16 16.35 -14.36
CA ILE A 77 -14.55 14.95 -14.16
C ILE A 77 -15.96 14.80 -13.56
N HIS A 78 -16.40 15.76 -12.72
CA HIS A 78 -17.73 15.76 -12.14
C HIS A 78 -18.87 15.83 -13.20
N GLN A 79 -18.60 16.33 -14.39
CA GLN A 79 -19.59 16.33 -15.49
C GLN A 79 -19.77 14.90 -16.02
N ALA A 80 -18.67 14.15 -16.20
CA ALA A 80 -18.76 12.74 -16.57
C ALA A 80 -19.49 11.92 -15.49
N LEU A 81 -19.18 12.15 -14.21
CA LEU A 81 -19.82 11.45 -13.09
C LEU A 81 -21.34 11.64 -12.99
N LYS A 82 -21.89 12.72 -13.57
CA LYS A 82 -23.35 12.92 -13.63
C LYS A 82 -24.06 11.96 -14.60
N THR A 83 -23.33 11.37 -15.52
CA THR A 83 -23.87 10.52 -16.59
C THR A 83 -23.40 9.07 -16.50
N VAL A 84 -22.42 8.78 -15.62
CA VAL A 84 -21.89 7.44 -15.43
C VAL A 84 -22.85 6.60 -14.60
N THR A 85 -23.27 5.46 -15.14
CA THR A 85 -24.09 4.48 -14.43
C THR A 85 -23.27 3.66 -13.45
N PRO A 86 -23.85 3.10 -12.37
CA PRO A 86 -23.16 2.17 -11.49
C PRO A 86 -22.49 1.00 -12.24
N ARG A 87 -23.15 0.46 -13.25
CA ARG A 87 -22.59 -0.62 -14.09
C ARG A 87 -21.29 -0.20 -14.77
N THR A 88 -21.26 0.99 -15.36
CA THR A 88 -20.05 1.55 -16.00
C THR A 88 -18.97 1.81 -14.95
N ALA A 89 -19.33 2.37 -13.78
CA ALA A 89 -18.40 2.61 -12.69
C ALA A 89 -17.74 1.32 -12.17
N LEU A 90 -18.53 0.26 -11.96
CA LEU A 90 -18.03 -1.05 -11.57
C LEU A 90 -17.15 -1.68 -12.66
N ALA A 91 -17.49 -1.51 -13.94
CA ALA A 91 -16.73 -2.06 -15.08
C ALA A 91 -15.32 -1.43 -15.19
N VAL A 92 -15.11 -0.18 -14.74
CA VAL A 92 -13.78 0.43 -14.64
C VAL A 92 -13.11 0.19 -13.28
N GLY A 93 -13.68 -0.67 -12.46
CA GLY A 93 -13.09 -1.14 -11.20
C GLY A 93 -13.34 -0.25 -9.98
N LEU A 94 -14.27 0.72 -10.06
CA LEU A 94 -14.75 1.39 -8.86
C LEU A 94 -15.50 0.39 -7.97
N LYS A 95 -15.45 0.60 -6.66
CA LYS A 95 -16.01 -0.30 -5.66
C LYS A 95 -17.05 0.40 -4.80
N VAL A 96 -18.02 -0.38 -4.27
CA VAL A 96 -19.07 0.12 -3.40
C VAL A 96 -18.98 -0.55 -2.04
N ASP A 97 -18.83 0.26 -1.00
CA ASP A 97 -18.90 -0.15 0.39
C ASP A 97 -20.36 -0.41 0.79
N ALA A 98 -20.72 -1.68 0.92
CA ALA A 98 -22.07 -2.07 1.28
C ALA A 98 -22.45 -1.62 2.69
N GLU A 99 -21.49 -1.48 3.61
CA GLU A 99 -21.76 -1.02 5.00
C GLU A 99 -22.06 0.50 5.05
N ALA A 100 -21.69 1.27 4.02
CA ALA A 100 -22.02 2.68 3.91
C ALA A 100 -23.43 2.94 3.31
N VAL A 101 -24.10 1.89 2.82
CA VAL A 101 -25.42 2.00 2.18
C VAL A 101 -26.51 1.53 3.14
N PRO A 102 -27.60 2.29 3.35
CA PRO A 102 -28.70 1.85 4.21
C PRO A 102 -29.30 0.51 3.75
N PRO A 103 -29.76 -0.34 4.71
CA PRO A 103 -30.34 -1.63 4.40
C PRO A 103 -31.45 -1.54 3.34
N GLY A 104 -31.46 -2.48 2.40
CA GLY A 104 -32.46 -2.57 1.33
C GLY A 104 -32.20 -1.69 0.10
N VAL A 105 -31.37 -0.65 0.20
CA VAL A 105 -31.10 0.26 -0.94
C VAL A 105 -30.38 -0.47 -2.07
N LEU A 106 -29.38 -1.29 -1.76
CA LEU A 106 -28.64 -2.05 -2.79
C LEU A 106 -29.53 -3.07 -3.51
N ALA A 107 -30.51 -3.66 -2.82
CA ALA A 107 -31.40 -4.65 -3.42
C ALA A 107 -32.37 -4.04 -4.46
N SER A 108 -32.66 -2.74 -4.35
CA SER A 108 -33.55 -2.00 -5.27
C SER A 108 -32.80 -1.03 -6.19
N ALA A 109 -31.47 -1.00 -6.12
CA ALA A 109 -30.66 -0.05 -6.90
C ALA A 109 -30.70 -0.39 -8.38
N ASP A 110 -31.07 0.58 -9.21
CA ASP A 110 -30.93 0.47 -10.67
C ASP A 110 -29.47 0.74 -11.06
N LEU A 111 -28.80 -0.29 -11.57
CA LEU A 111 -27.40 -0.18 -11.98
C LEU A 111 -27.22 0.53 -13.32
N ASP A 112 -28.29 0.84 -14.03
CA ASP A 112 -28.26 1.53 -15.31
C ASP A 112 -28.73 2.99 -15.22
N ASP A 113 -29.14 3.44 -14.00
CA ASP A 113 -29.51 4.83 -13.73
C ASP A 113 -28.32 5.64 -13.13
N PRO A 114 -27.83 6.69 -13.80
CA PRO A 114 -26.80 7.59 -13.25
C PRO A 114 -27.21 8.26 -11.92
N ALA A 115 -28.51 8.40 -11.63
CA ALA A 115 -28.98 8.93 -10.36
C ALA A 115 -28.57 8.04 -9.18
N THR A 116 -28.48 6.73 -9.39
CA THR A 116 -27.96 5.76 -8.41
C THR A 116 -26.49 6.03 -8.09
N THR A 117 -25.64 6.34 -9.09
CA THR A 117 -24.25 6.75 -8.88
C THR A 117 -24.18 7.99 -8.01
N ALA A 118 -24.97 9.02 -8.31
CA ALA A 118 -25.01 10.24 -7.51
C ALA A 118 -25.46 9.99 -6.07
N ALA A 119 -26.44 9.09 -5.86
CA ALA A 119 -26.90 8.69 -4.53
C ALA A 119 -25.81 7.97 -3.73
N LEU A 120 -25.09 7.02 -4.35
CA LEU A 120 -23.98 6.30 -3.74
C LEU A 120 -22.82 7.25 -3.37
N LEU A 121 -22.49 8.22 -4.24
CA LEU A 121 -21.50 9.26 -3.94
C LEU A 121 -21.92 10.12 -2.75
N ARG A 122 -23.21 10.45 -2.62
CA ARG A 122 -23.72 11.23 -1.47
C ARG A 122 -23.60 10.47 -0.16
N LEU A 123 -23.74 9.16 -0.18
CA LEU A 123 -23.54 8.27 0.97
C LEU A 123 -22.05 8.02 1.27
N ASN A 124 -21.13 8.51 0.45
CA ASN A 124 -19.70 8.16 0.48
C ASN A 124 -19.48 6.63 0.37
N ALA A 125 -20.36 5.94 -0.33
CA ALA A 125 -20.30 4.51 -0.53
C ALA A 125 -19.38 4.09 -1.68
N VAL A 126 -19.06 4.99 -2.62
CA VAL A 126 -18.09 4.72 -3.69
C VAL A 126 -16.68 4.91 -3.12
N LEU A 127 -15.90 3.83 -3.06
CA LEU A 127 -14.55 3.86 -2.50
C LEU A 127 -13.66 4.84 -3.29
N GLY A 128 -13.01 5.72 -2.53
CA GLY A 128 -12.00 6.61 -3.08
C GLY A 128 -12.52 7.81 -3.89
N LEU A 129 -13.82 7.96 -4.04
CA LEU A 129 -14.44 9.13 -4.65
C LEU A 129 -15.23 9.94 -3.62
N ARG A 130 -15.01 11.24 -3.58
CA ARG A 130 -15.73 12.18 -2.73
C ARG A 130 -16.56 13.12 -3.57
N GLY A 131 -17.88 13.04 -3.44
CA GLY A 131 -18.82 13.98 -4.08
C GLY A 131 -19.09 15.22 -3.22
N PHE A 132 -19.12 16.38 -3.85
CA PHE A 132 -19.53 17.66 -3.24
C PHE A 132 -20.80 18.15 -3.93
N PHE A 133 -21.85 18.41 -3.14
CA PHE A 133 -23.20 18.68 -3.67
C PHE A 133 -23.66 20.10 -3.38
N ASN A 134 -24.47 20.65 -4.28
CA ASN A 134 -25.20 21.89 -4.08
C ASN A 134 -26.39 21.68 -3.12
N ARG A 135 -27.02 22.77 -2.70
CA ARG A 135 -28.21 22.69 -1.83
C ARG A 135 -29.44 22.00 -2.49
N ASP A 136 -29.52 22.09 -3.83
CA ASP A 136 -30.55 21.40 -4.63
C ASP A 136 -30.27 19.90 -4.84
N GLY A 137 -29.14 19.41 -4.30
CA GLY A 137 -28.73 18.03 -4.42
C GLY A 137 -27.95 17.68 -5.69
N SER A 138 -27.70 18.62 -6.60
CA SER A 138 -26.85 18.37 -7.77
C SER A 138 -25.37 18.22 -7.41
N LEU A 139 -24.64 17.34 -8.11
CA LEU A 139 -23.20 17.17 -7.95
C LEU A 139 -22.47 18.42 -8.46
N ARG A 140 -21.79 19.13 -7.56
CA ARG A 140 -21.03 20.34 -7.84
C ARG A 140 -19.58 20.07 -8.21
N ALA A 141 -18.96 19.13 -7.48
CA ALA A 141 -17.56 18.75 -7.67
C ALA A 141 -17.34 17.31 -7.17
N ALA A 142 -16.25 16.73 -7.58
CA ALA A 142 -15.73 15.46 -7.05
C ALA A 142 -14.21 15.55 -6.92
N GLY A 143 -13.69 14.82 -5.95
CA GLY A 143 -12.26 14.62 -5.72
C GLY A 143 -11.98 13.16 -5.42
N ILE A 144 -10.70 12.80 -5.34
CA ILE A 144 -10.24 11.45 -5.06
C ILE A 144 -9.63 11.36 -3.66
N THR A 145 -9.52 10.14 -3.13
CA THR A 145 -8.90 9.88 -1.82
C THR A 145 -7.95 8.69 -1.92
N CYS A 146 -7.09 8.48 -0.91
CA CYS A 146 -6.16 7.34 -0.87
C CYS A 146 -6.86 5.99 -1.08
N ALA A 147 -8.13 5.88 -0.64
CA ALA A 147 -8.93 4.67 -0.77
C ALA A 147 -9.26 4.28 -2.21
N LEU A 148 -9.09 5.16 -3.21
CA LEU A 148 -9.34 4.84 -4.62
C LEU A 148 -8.45 3.69 -5.10
N CYS A 149 -7.16 3.80 -4.84
CA CYS A 149 -6.16 2.81 -5.26
C CYS A 149 -5.91 1.75 -4.17
N HIS A 150 -6.03 2.13 -2.89
CA HIS A 150 -5.62 1.30 -1.76
C HIS A 150 -6.79 0.81 -0.88
N SER A 151 -7.98 0.67 -1.47
CA SER A 151 -9.11 -0.07 -0.87
C SER A 151 -9.84 -0.86 -1.93
N THR A 152 -10.34 -2.03 -1.55
CA THR A 152 -11.27 -2.83 -2.34
C THR A 152 -12.43 -3.28 -1.46
N VAL A 153 -13.22 -4.24 -1.93
CA VAL A 153 -14.30 -4.89 -1.16
C VAL A 153 -14.17 -6.41 -1.24
N ASP A 154 -14.81 -7.11 -0.33
CA ASP A 154 -14.81 -8.58 -0.25
C ASP A 154 -15.80 -9.27 -1.21
N ASP A 155 -16.45 -8.51 -2.08
CA ASP A 155 -17.46 -8.98 -3.04
C ASP A 155 -18.63 -9.77 -2.40
N SER A 156 -18.87 -9.58 -1.08
CA SER A 156 -19.87 -10.35 -0.31
C SER A 156 -21.33 -10.10 -0.75
N VAL A 157 -21.59 -9.03 -1.48
CA VAL A 157 -22.93 -8.71 -2.02
C VAL A 157 -23.02 -9.02 -3.51
N ALA A 158 -22.06 -8.52 -4.28
CA ALA A 158 -21.91 -8.75 -5.72
C ALA A 158 -20.49 -8.37 -6.15
N PRO A 159 -20.02 -8.76 -7.34
CA PRO A 159 -18.73 -8.32 -7.85
C PRO A 159 -18.57 -6.80 -7.78
N GLY A 160 -17.57 -6.32 -7.03
CA GLY A 160 -17.30 -4.90 -6.79
C GLY A 160 -18.16 -4.26 -5.69
N ILE A 161 -19.03 -5.01 -5.02
CA ILE A 161 -19.92 -4.53 -3.95
C ILE A 161 -19.80 -5.44 -2.73
N GLY A 162 -19.40 -4.90 -1.58
CA GLY A 162 -19.21 -5.69 -0.38
C GLY A 162 -18.65 -4.86 0.77
N LYS A 163 -18.14 -5.54 1.78
CA LYS A 163 -17.48 -4.91 2.91
C LYS A 163 -16.11 -4.35 2.48
N ARG A 164 -15.82 -3.14 2.90
CA ARG A 164 -14.56 -2.45 2.60
C ARG A 164 -13.35 -3.14 3.23
N LEU A 165 -12.27 -3.22 2.44
CA LEU A 165 -10.97 -3.74 2.81
C LEU A 165 -9.92 -2.64 2.56
N ASP A 166 -9.61 -1.84 3.60
CA ASP A 166 -8.58 -0.81 3.51
C ASP A 166 -7.18 -1.43 3.47
N GLY A 167 -6.28 -0.79 2.74
CA GLY A 167 -4.91 -1.27 2.51
C GLY A 167 -4.77 -2.28 1.37
N TRP A 168 -5.85 -2.83 0.87
CA TRP A 168 -5.81 -3.75 -0.27
C TRP A 168 -5.69 -2.97 -1.58
N ALA A 169 -4.79 -3.42 -2.45
CA ALA A 169 -4.67 -2.85 -3.79
C ALA A 169 -5.94 -3.09 -4.60
N ASN A 170 -6.53 -2.03 -5.16
CA ASN A 170 -7.65 -2.17 -6.09
C ASN A 170 -7.15 -2.59 -7.48
N ARG A 171 -6.98 -3.90 -7.69
CA ARG A 171 -6.45 -4.47 -8.94
C ARG A 171 -7.46 -4.48 -10.09
N ASP A 172 -8.71 -4.11 -9.84
CA ASP A 172 -9.74 -3.92 -10.89
C ASP A 172 -9.78 -2.49 -11.40
N LEU A 173 -9.27 -1.52 -10.62
CA LEU A 173 -9.33 -0.11 -10.95
C LEU A 173 -8.50 0.22 -12.20
N ASN A 174 -9.16 0.66 -13.24
CA ASN A 174 -8.52 1.22 -14.42
C ASN A 174 -8.43 2.76 -14.28
N VAL A 175 -7.36 3.22 -13.61
CA VAL A 175 -7.14 4.64 -13.34
C VAL A 175 -7.11 5.45 -14.65
N GLY A 176 -6.44 4.92 -15.67
CA GLY A 176 -6.38 5.57 -16.98
C GLY A 176 -7.75 5.73 -17.63
N ALA A 177 -8.61 4.70 -17.56
CA ALA A 177 -9.97 4.79 -18.07
C ALA A 177 -10.81 5.80 -17.30
N VAL A 178 -10.67 5.88 -15.97
CA VAL A 178 -11.37 6.86 -15.13
C VAL A 178 -10.95 8.30 -15.50
N ILE A 179 -9.65 8.57 -15.61
CA ILE A 179 -9.14 9.89 -16.00
C ILE A 179 -9.59 10.23 -17.42
N ASN A 180 -9.60 9.25 -18.33
CA ASN A 180 -9.99 9.44 -19.73
C ASN A 180 -11.47 9.82 -19.93
N LEU A 181 -12.33 9.64 -18.90
CA LEU A 181 -13.70 10.15 -18.89
C LEU A 181 -13.76 11.68 -18.74
N ALA A 182 -12.66 12.32 -18.32
CA ALA A 182 -12.64 13.77 -18.15
C ALA A 182 -12.88 14.49 -19.49
N PRO A 183 -13.82 15.45 -19.52
CA PRO A 183 -14.10 16.22 -20.74
C PRO A 183 -12.92 17.08 -21.21
N ASN A 184 -12.09 17.54 -20.29
CA ASN A 184 -10.96 18.41 -20.55
C ASN A 184 -9.65 17.80 -20.03
N LEU A 185 -8.82 17.27 -20.93
CA LEU A 185 -7.47 16.77 -20.64
C LEU A 185 -6.37 17.78 -20.98
N GLN A 186 -6.74 19.03 -21.38
CA GLN A 186 -5.74 20.03 -21.75
C GLN A 186 -4.73 20.33 -20.63
N PRO A 187 -5.11 20.42 -19.33
CA PRO A 187 -4.13 20.63 -18.27
C PRO A 187 -3.07 19.53 -18.18
N VAL A 188 -3.44 18.26 -18.47
CA VAL A 188 -2.50 17.14 -18.50
C VAL A 188 -1.64 17.20 -19.77
N ALA A 189 -2.23 17.56 -20.90
CA ALA A 189 -1.53 17.73 -22.17
C ALA A 189 -0.46 18.84 -22.07
N ASP A 190 -0.82 19.99 -21.47
CA ASP A 190 0.11 21.10 -21.23
C ASP A 190 1.25 20.69 -20.31
N LEU A 191 0.95 19.99 -19.21
CA LEU A 191 1.94 19.49 -18.28
C LEU A 191 2.94 18.56 -18.95
N LEU A 192 2.46 17.64 -19.79
CA LEU A 192 3.31 16.65 -20.48
C LEU A 192 3.94 17.21 -21.77
N GLY A 193 3.52 18.37 -22.25
CA GLY A 193 4.01 18.96 -23.51
C GLY A 193 3.56 18.19 -24.75
N VAL A 194 2.38 17.57 -24.73
CA VAL A 194 1.82 16.76 -25.81
C VAL A 194 0.36 17.19 -26.11
N ASP A 195 -0.26 16.63 -27.15
CA ASP A 195 -1.68 16.86 -27.41
C ASP A 195 -2.59 15.92 -26.55
N GLN A 196 -3.89 16.26 -26.46
CA GLN A 196 -4.86 15.47 -25.71
C GLN A 196 -5.07 14.06 -26.28
N ALA A 197 -4.88 13.84 -27.59
CA ALA A 197 -5.01 12.52 -28.20
C ALA A 197 -3.89 11.59 -27.72
N THR A 198 -2.67 12.11 -27.61
CA THR A 198 -1.53 11.41 -27.03
C THR A 198 -1.79 11.08 -25.55
N VAL A 199 -2.30 12.03 -24.75
CA VAL A 199 -2.69 11.77 -23.35
C VAL A 199 -3.70 10.62 -23.28
N ARG A 200 -4.73 10.62 -24.11
CA ARG A 200 -5.74 9.55 -24.15
C ARG A 200 -5.12 8.19 -24.48
N THR A 201 -4.21 8.16 -25.44
CA THR A 201 -3.49 6.92 -25.82
C THR A 201 -2.67 6.37 -24.65
N VAL A 202 -1.94 7.23 -23.93
CA VAL A 202 -1.18 6.84 -22.75
C VAL A 202 -2.09 6.30 -21.66
N LEU A 203 -3.16 7.02 -21.30
CA LEU A 203 -4.12 6.58 -20.28
C LEU A 203 -4.78 5.23 -20.62
N GLN A 204 -5.11 5.00 -21.90
CA GLN A 204 -5.67 3.73 -22.37
C GLN A 204 -4.67 2.55 -22.27
N SER A 205 -3.38 2.84 -22.33
CA SER A 205 -2.34 1.79 -22.24
C SER A 205 -2.17 1.21 -20.84
N TRP A 206 -2.61 1.90 -19.77
CA TRP A 206 -2.36 1.46 -18.39
C TRP A 206 -3.08 0.16 -18.04
N GLY A 207 -4.38 0.09 -18.32
CA GLY A 207 -5.21 -1.06 -17.98
C GLY A 207 -5.55 -1.19 -16.48
N PRO A 208 -6.28 -2.25 -16.10
CA PRO A 208 -6.71 -2.47 -14.71
C PRO A 208 -5.55 -2.68 -13.74
N GLY A 209 -5.69 -2.12 -12.54
CA GLY A 209 -4.75 -2.30 -11.42
C GLY A 209 -3.40 -1.63 -11.58
N ARG A 210 -3.28 -0.69 -12.51
CA ARG A 210 -2.02 0.00 -12.85
C ARG A 210 -2.16 1.51 -12.75
N PHE A 211 -1.03 2.14 -12.42
CA PHE A 211 -0.85 3.58 -12.40
C PHE A 211 0.61 3.92 -12.68
N ASP A 212 0.86 5.05 -13.33
CA ASP A 212 2.21 5.55 -13.59
C ASP A 212 2.45 6.83 -12.79
N ALA A 213 3.02 6.68 -11.60
CA ALA A 213 3.33 7.80 -10.72
C ALA A 213 4.51 8.65 -11.22
N GLU A 214 5.41 8.06 -11.99
CA GLU A 214 6.58 8.74 -12.51
C GLU A 214 6.33 9.49 -13.82
N LEU A 215 5.19 9.27 -14.50
CA LEU A 215 4.86 9.92 -15.76
C LEU A 215 4.98 11.45 -15.69
N PHE A 216 4.49 12.03 -14.59
CA PHE A 216 4.52 13.49 -14.39
C PHE A 216 5.90 14.00 -13.91
N LEU A 217 6.85 13.10 -13.68
CA LEU A 217 8.23 13.46 -13.36
C LEU A 217 9.12 13.45 -14.59
N ASP A 218 9.07 12.37 -15.37
CA ASP A 218 10.02 12.09 -16.45
C ASP A 218 9.43 12.06 -17.87
N GLY A 219 8.10 11.99 -18.00
CA GLY A 219 7.41 11.93 -19.30
C GLY A 219 7.49 10.59 -20.02
N LYS A 220 8.04 9.54 -19.41
CA LYS A 220 8.24 8.23 -20.04
C LYS A 220 6.99 7.36 -19.90
N ALA A 221 6.10 7.40 -20.88
CA ALA A 221 4.82 6.68 -20.86
C ALA A 221 4.92 5.20 -21.27
N PHE A 222 5.97 4.84 -22.02
CA PHE A 222 6.16 3.49 -22.55
C PHE A 222 7.58 3.00 -22.30
N ARG A 223 7.69 1.69 -22.08
CA ARG A 223 8.95 0.97 -21.98
C ARG A 223 9.60 0.79 -23.36
N PRO A 224 10.90 0.46 -23.44
CA PRO A 224 11.57 0.20 -24.70
C PRO A 224 10.95 -0.94 -25.52
N ASP A 225 10.25 -1.89 -24.86
CA ASP A 225 9.54 -2.99 -25.52
C ASP A 225 8.14 -2.59 -26.02
N GLY A 226 7.78 -1.32 -25.93
CA GLY A 226 6.47 -0.77 -26.35
C GLY A 226 5.33 -1.01 -25.37
N LYS A 227 5.55 -1.68 -24.24
CA LYS A 227 4.54 -1.83 -23.20
C LYS A 227 4.42 -0.57 -22.36
N THR A 228 3.28 -0.44 -21.67
CA THR A 228 3.06 0.68 -20.75
C THR A 228 4.15 0.75 -19.66
N ALA A 229 4.53 1.95 -19.29
CA ALA A 229 5.39 2.22 -18.15
C ALA A 229 4.65 2.12 -16.80
N ALA A 230 3.30 2.09 -16.83
CA ALA A 230 2.48 2.01 -15.63
C ALA A 230 2.75 0.73 -14.82
N THR A 231 2.96 0.90 -13.52
CA THR A 231 3.22 -0.18 -12.57
C THR A 231 1.95 -0.66 -11.89
N LEU A 232 1.99 -1.86 -11.34
CA LEU A 232 0.88 -2.39 -10.55
C LEU A 232 0.70 -1.57 -9.27
N ILE A 233 -0.54 -1.25 -8.92
CA ILE A 233 -0.87 -0.61 -7.64
C ILE A 233 -0.44 -1.55 -6.50
N PRO A 234 0.50 -1.15 -5.61
CA PRO A 234 0.93 -2.00 -4.51
C PRO A 234 -0.11 -2.04 -3.38
N PRO A 235 -0.13 -3.09 -2.55
CA PRO A 235 -0.91 -3.07 -1.32
C PRO A 235 -0.33 -2.04 -0.33
N ALA A 236 -1.20 -1.48 0.51
CA ALA A 236 -0.87 -0.55 1.58
C ALA A 236 -1.23 -1.13 2.97
N PHE A 237 -1.12 -2.44 3.14
CA PHE A 237 -1.21 -3.16 4.41
C PHE A 237 0.14 -3.75 4.80
N GLY A 238 0.32 -4.08 6.09
CA GLY A 238 1.54 -4.71 6.59
C GLY A 238 2.79 -3.83 6.46
N LEU A 239 2.62 -2.52 6.49
CA LEU A 239 3.70 -1.55 6.27
C LEU A 239 4.56 -1.30 7.51
N ALA A 240 4.09 -1.70 8.71
CA ALA A 240 4.84 -1.51 9.95
C ALA A 240 6.15 -2.31 9.92
N GLY A 241 7.26 -1.65 10.27
CA GLY A 241 8.61 -2.21 10.26
C GLY A 241 9.28 -2.24 8.89
N VAL A 242 8.69 -1.57 7.89
CA VAL A 242 9.25 -1.44 6.53
C VAL A 242 9.60 0.03 6.29
N ASP A 243 10.83 0.34 5.89
CA ASP A 243 11.30 1.73 5.76
C ASP A 243 11.07 2.31 4.35
N GLY A 244 11.44 1.58 3.32
CA GLY A 244 11.23 1.98 1.93
C GLY A 244 9.92 1.44 1.36
N HIS A 245 9.15 2.27 0.63
CA HIS A 245 7.86 1.89 0.05
C HIS A 245 7.83 2.07 -1.46
N THR A 246 6.81 1.50 -2.11
CA THR A 246 6.72 1.24 -3.55
C THR A 246 7.74 0.20 -4.03
N PHE A 247 7.85 -0.03 -5.34
CA PHE A 247 8.76 -1.06 -5.87
C PHE A 247 10.24 -0.67 -5.80
N THR A 248 10.52 0.63 -5.84
CA THR A 248 11.86 1.21 -5.83
C THR A 248 12.33 1.64 -4.44
N GLY A 249 11.41 1.77 -3.49
CA GLY A 249 11.74 1.98 -2.07
C GLY A 249 12.40 3.33 -1.73
N TRP A 250 12.28 4.36 -2.56
CA TRP A 250 12.98 5.63 -2.40
C TRP A 250 12.33 6.64 -1.46
N GLY A 251 11.26 6.24 -0.78
CA GLY A 251 10.59 7.05 0.23
C GLY A 251 9.87 6.23 1.30
N SER A 252 9.66 6.83 2.46
CA SER A 252 8.85 6.28 3.56
C SER A 252 7.36 6.39 3.28
N VAL A 253 6.50 5.82 4.15
CA VAL A 253 5.02 6.02 4.06
C VAL A 253 4.66 7.50 4.09
N THR A 254 5.25 8.28 4.99
CA THR A 254 4.97 9.73 5.08
C THR A 254 5.43 10.47 3.83
N TYR A 255 6.60 10.13 3.30
CA TYR A 255 7.09 10.69 2.05
C TYR A 255 6.10 10.46 0.91
N TRP A 256 5.68 9.20 0.70
CA TRP A 256 4.73 8.86 -0.35
C TRP A 256 3.35 9.47 -0.13
N ASN A 257 2.88 9.58 1.11
CA ASN A 257 1.63 10.29 1.40
C ASN A 257 1.71 11.76 0.99
N ALA A 258 2.81 12.44 1.29
CA ALA A 258 3.01 13.83 0.87
C ALA A 258 3.19 13.96 -0.65
N PHE A 259 3.97 13.08 -1.28
CA PHE A 259 4.19 13.03 -2.72
C PHE A 259 2.86 12.85 -3.45
N VAL A 260 2.13 11.76 -3.16
CA VAL A 260 0.88 11.42 -3.85
C VAL A 260 -0.19 12.49 -3.64
N ALA A 261 -0.35 12.97 -2.39
CA ALA A 261 -1.37 13.99 -2.12
C ALA A 261 -1.10 15.32 -2.83
N ASN A 262 0.17 15.74 -2.99
CA ASN A 262 0.52 16.96 -3.73
C ASN A 262 0.56 16.76 -5.24
N LEU A 263 1.25 15.71 -5.72
CA LEU A 263 1.62 15.60 -7.14
C LEU A 263 0.62 14.76 -7.95
N GLU A 264 0.13 13.64 -7.38
CA GLU A 264 -0.76 12.72 -8.09
C GLU A 264 -2.25 13.06 -7.91
N MET A 265 -2.64 13.41 -6.68
CA MET A 265 -3.99 13.85 -6.39
C MET A 265 -4.21 15.33 -6.75
N HIS A 266 -3.13 16.11 -6.90
CA HIS A 266 -3.16 17.56 -7.06
C HIS A 266 -3.85 18.29 -5.90
N GLY A 267 -3.59 17.84 -4.68
CA GLY A 267 -4.03 18.48 -3.45
C GLY A 267 -3.26 19.78 -3.16
N GLN A 268 -3.69 20.47 -2.12
CA GLN A 268 -3.10 21.74 -1.68
C GLN A 268 -2.25 21.50 -0.44
N GLY A 269 -0.92 21.49 -0.58
CA GLY A 269 -0.03 21.21 0.55
C GLY A 269 1.39 21.67 0.31
N ARG A 270 2.29 21.08 1.10
CA ARG A 270 3.73 21.28 0.99
C ARG A 270 4.43 19.96 0.72
N PHE A 271 5.40 19.99 -0.19
CA PHE A 271 6.25 18.86 -0.47
C PHE A 271 7.64 19.36 -0.87
N TRP A 272 8.68 18.70 -0.39
CA TRP A 272 10.05 19.06 -0.72
C TRP A 272 10.91 17.84 -0.92
N ASP A 273 11.47 17.71 -2.13
CA ASP A 273 12.48 16.72 -2.49
C ASP A 273 13.41 17.29 -3.57
N PRO A 274 14.63 17.75 -3.21
CA PRO A 274 15.55 18.36 -4.16
C PRO A 274 16.05 17.39 -5.23
N ARG A 275 15.90 16.06 -5.05
CA ARG A 275 16.27 15.07 -6.06
C ARG A 275 15.44 15.21 -7.34
N LEU A 276 14.21 15.73 -7.23
CA LEU A 276 13.33 15.99 -8.38
C LEU A 276 13.72 17.22 -9.20
N ASN A 277 14.72 17.99 -8.77
CA ASN A 277 15.26 19.12 -9.53
C ASN A 277 16.31 18.69 -10.59
N ASP A 278 16.61 17.41 -10.70
CA ASP A 278 17.45 16.85 -11.75
C ASP A 278 16.71 16.88 -13.09
N ALA A 279 17.02 17.89 -13.94
CA ALA A 279 16.34 18.10 -15.22
C ALA A 279 16.71 17.05 -16.29
N GLU A 280 17.79 16.30 -16.13
CA GLU A 280 18.14 15.20 -17.02
C GLU A 280 17.26 13.97 -16.71
N LYS A 281 17.07 13.68 -15.44
CA LYS A 281 16.32 12.51 -14.97
C LYS A 281 14.82 12.79 -14.88
N PHE A 282 14.44 13.95 -14.38
CA PHE A 282 13.05 14.37 -14.12
C PHE A 282 12.71 15.70 -14.80
N PRO A 283 12.74 15.77 -16.14
CA PRO A 283 12.62 17.02 -16.88
C PRO A 283 11.31 17.76 -16.61
N ILE A 284 10.20 17.05 -16.41
CA ILE A 284 8.90 17.65 -16.11
C ILE A 284 8.89 18.17 -14.66
N ALA A 285 9.29 17.35 -13.71
CA ALA A 285 9.31 17.74 -12.31
C ALA A 285 10.22 18.95 -12.05
N ALA A 286 11.39 19.00 -12.69
CA ALA A 286 12.33 20.13 -12.58
C ALA A 286 11.72 21.40 -13.19
N ARG A 287 11.09 21.30 -14.37
CA ARG A 287 10.42 22.43 -15.04
C ARG A 287 9.27 23.00 -14.23
N GLU A 288 8.45 22.12 -13.65
CA GLU A 288 7.25 22.50 -12.88
C GLU A 288 7.55 22.82 -11.40
N GLY A 289 8.79 22.61 -10.95
CA GLY A 289 9.19 22.88 -9.57
C GLY A 289 8.60 21.88 -8.56
N PHE A 290 8.32 20.64 -8.97
CA PHE A 290 7.73 19.60 -8.11
C PHE A 290 8.63 19.20 -6.94
N GLY A 291 9.91 19.54 -6.99
CA GLY A 291 10.84 19.36 -5.87
C GLY A 291 10.67 20.36 -4.71
N ASP A 292 9.81 21.41 -4.86
CA ASP A 292 9.56 22.41 -3.82
C ASP A 292 8.13 22.99 -3.92
N VAL A 293 7.13 22.15 -3.62
CA VAL A 293 5.71 22.54 -3.67
C VAL A 293 5.32 23.31 -2.41
N LYS A 294 4.69 24.48 -2.59
CA LYS A 294 4.20 25.34 -1.51
C LYS A 294 2.86 25.94 -1.86
N SER A 295 1.77 25.28 -1.44
CA SER A 295 0.43 25.86 -1.55
C SER A 295 0.22 26.93 -0.46
N GLU A 296 -0.58 27.95 -0.75
CA GLU A 296 -0.99 28.98 0.19
C GLU A 296 -1.68 28.38 1.42
N ASN A 297 -2.60 27.42 1.18
CA ASN A 297 -3.28 26.65 2.21
C ASN A 297 -2.68 25.23 2.26
N ASP A 298 -2.08 24.87 3.38
CA ASP A 298 -1.55 23.51 3.57
C ASP A 298 -2.62 22.61 4.20
N LEU A 299 -3.26 21.81 3.37
CA LEU A 299 -4.28 20.84 3.76
C LEU A 299 -3.73 19.42 3.96
N ILE A 300 -2.44 19.21 3.68
CA ILE A 300 -1.77 17.89 3.67
C ILE A 300 -0.95 17.69 4.93
N THR A 301 0.05 18.56 5.18
CA THR A 301 1.02 18.37 6.29
C THR A 301 0.37 18.12 7.65
N PRO A 302 -0.69 18.82 8.07
CA PRO A 302 -1.33 18.60 9.37
C PRO A 302 -1.93 17.19 9.55
N LYS A 303 -2.16 16.47 8.46
CA LYS A 303 -2.83 15.15 8.46
C LYS A 303 -1.86 13.98 8.31
N LEU A 304 -0.61 14.23 7.93
CA LEU A 304 0.36 13.19 7.59
C LEU A 304 0.64 12.24 8.76
N ALA A 305 0.73 12.75 9.98
CA ALA A 305 1.03 11.92 11.16
C ALA A 305 -0.09 10.88 11.41
N ALA A 306 -1.34 11.32 11.45
CA ALA A 306 -2.49 10.44 11.66
C ALA A 306 -2.69 9.47 10.47
N LEU A 307 -2.51 9.95 9.24
CA LEU A 307 -2.60 9.13 8.03
C LEU A 307 -1.54 8.01 8.04
N GLN A 308 -0.28 8.33 8.34
CA GLN A 308 0.79 7.34 8.48
C GLN A 308 0.46 6.33 9.58
N PHE A 309 0.04 6.81 10.75
CA PHE A 309 -0.29 5.95 11.88
C PHE A 309 -1.37 4.93 11.53
N TYR A 310 -2.44 5.36 10.86
CA TYR A 310 -3.49 4.49 10.37
C TYR A 310 -2.98 3.44 9.39
N GLN A 311 -2.20 3.84 8.38
CA GLN A 311 -1.66 2.92 7.37
C GLN A 311 -0.72 1.87 7.98
N LEU A 312 0.13 2.28 8.94
CA LEU A 312 1.01 1.33 9.65
C LEU A 312 0.22 0.35 10.54
N ALA A 313 -0.97 0.74 10.99
CA ALA A 313 -1.84 -0.12 11.79
C ALA A 313 -2.64 -1.14 10.98
N ILE A 314 -2.71 -1.02 9.65
CA ILE A 314 -3.41 -1.98 8.79
C ILE A 314 -2.60 -3.28 8.73
N PRO A 315 -3.08 -4.39 9.30
CA PRO A 315 -2.33 -5.65 9.28
C PRO A 315 -2.32 -6.27 7.90
N ALA A 316 -1.25 -6.99 7.58
CA ALA A 316 -1.25 -7.89 6.44
C ALA A 316 -2.29 -9.01 6.67
N PRO A 317 -3.25 -9.24 5.75
CA PRO A 317 -4.28 -10.24 5.94
C PRO A 317 -3.69 -11.66 5.92
N ALA A 318 -4.10 -12.48 6.88
CA ALA A 318 -3.71 -13.88 6.93
C ALA A 318 -4.37 -14.68 5.78
N PRO A 319 -3.69 -15.71 5.23
CA PRO A 319 -4.27 -16.53 4.18
C PRO A 319 -5.51 -17.30 4.71
N PRO A 320 -6.56 -17.46 3.87
CA PRO A 320 -7.73 -18.22 4.25
C PRO A 320 -7.39 -19.68 4.63
N ALA A 321 -8.13 -20.25 5.58
CA ALA A 321 -7.95 -21.64 5.97
C ALA A 321 -8.13 -22.56 4.73
N GLY A 322 -7.18 -23.46 4.51
CA GLY A 322 -7.19 -24.40 3.40
C GLY A 322 -6.76 -23.82 2.04
N SER A 323 -6.32 -22.56 1.97
CA SER A 323 -5.83 -21.94 0.71
C SER A 323 -4.44 -22.42 0.28
N PHE A 324 -3.73 -23.15 1.13
CA PHE A 324 -2.42 -23.75 0.85
C PHE A 324 -2.28 -25.12 1.56
N ASN A 325 -1.34 -25.94 1.07
CA ASN A 325 -1.00 -27.21 1.69
C ASN A 325 0.01 -26.98 2.82
N LYS A 326 -0.41 -27.22 4.07
CA LYS A 326 0.42 -26.96 5.26
C LYS A 326 1.71 -27.77 5.28
N ASP A 327 1.66 -29.07 4.98
CA ASP A 327 2.85 -29.94 5.03
C ASP A 327 3.86 -29.56 3.93
N ALA A 328 3.38 -29.18 2.77
CA ALA A 328 4.21 -28.65 1.69
C ALA A 328 4.81 -27.28 2.09
N ALA A 329 4.02 -26.40 2.70
CA ALA A 329 4.51 -25.11 3.19
C ALA A 329 5.59 -25.26 4.26
N ASP A 330 5.44 -26.22 5.20
CA ASP A 330 6.45 -26.49 6.21
C ASP A 330 7.78 -26.98 5.58
N ARG A 331 7.74 -27.81 4.53
CA ARG A 331 8.94 -28.17 3.75
C ARG A 331 9.48 -26.99 2.94
N GLY A 332 8.59 -26.20 2.31
CA GLY A 332 8.94 -25.01 1.57
C GLY A 332 9.66 -23.95 2.39
N LYS A 333 9.31 -23.83 3.69
CA LYS A 333 10.03 -22.97 4.63
C LYS A 333 11.51 -23.39 4.78
N VAL A 334 11.78 -24.69 4.77
CA VAL A 334 13.16 -25.21 4.82
C VAL A 334 13.88 -24.86 3.50
N VAL A 335 13.22 -25.06 2.35
CA VAL A 335 13.76 -24.69 1.04
C VAL A 335 14.05 -23.20 0.97
N PHE A 336 13.12 -22.36 1.43
CA PHE A 336 13.28 -20.88 1.47
C PHE A 336 14.56 -20.46 2.21
N SER A 337 14.86 -21.11 3.33
CA SER A 337 16.08 -20.82 4.10
C SER A 337 17.32 -21.41 3.44
N SER A 338 17.30 -22.66 2.97
CA SER A 338 18.46 -23.32 2.39
C SER A 338 18.84 -22.78 1.01
N ALA A 339 17.89 -22.27 0.24
CA ALA A 339 18.12 -21.61 -1.03
C ALA A 339 18.59 -20.14 -0.88
N GLY A 340 18.75 -19.64 0.35
CA GLY A 340 19.27 -18.30 0.60
C GLY A 340 18.24 -17.16 0.43
N CYS A 341 16.94 -17.44 0.24
CA CYS A 341 15.91 -16.42 0.11
C CYS A 341 15.83 -15.49 1.35
N THR A 342 16.20 -16.02 2.52
CA THR A 342 16.29 -15.27 3.79
C THR A 342 17.39 -14.22 3.81
N ASN A 343 18.33 -14.21 2.86
CA ASN A 343 19.37 -13.17 2.80
C ASN A 343 18.76 -11.78 2.50
N CYS A 344 17.68 -11.75 1.70
CA CYS A 344 16.95 -10.54 1.36
C CYS A 344 15.58 -10.50 2.06
N HIS A 345 14.83 -11.61 2.07
CA HIS A 345 13.50 -11.69 2.67
C HIS A 345 13.58 -12.16 4.14
N VAL A 346 14.03 -11.27 5.03
CA VAL A 346 14.33 -11.55 6.44
C VAL A 346 13.06 -11.74 7.27
N PRO A 347 12.85 -12.92 7.90
CA PRO A 347 11.70 -13.12 8.81
C PRO A 347 11.81 -12.22 10.07
N PRO A 348 10.70 -11.79 10.69
CA PRO A 348 9.31 -12.09 10.34
C PRO A 348 8.68 -11.11 9.34
N LEU A 349 9.42 -10.11 8.86
CA LEU A 349 8.93 -9.12 7.90
C LEU A 349 8.93 -9.66 6.48
N TYR A 350 9.83 -10.60 6.17
CA TYR A 350 10.10 -11.14 4.83
C TYR A 350 10.45 -10.03 3.83
N THR A 351 11.19 -9.04 4.30
CA THR A 351 11.87 -7.96 3.57
C THR A 351 13.11 -7.56 4.37
N GLU A 352 14.01 -6.82 3.78
CA GLU A 352 15.17 -6.28 4.47
C GLU A 352 14.76 -5.09 5.33
N PRO A 353 15.14 -5.06 6.61
CA PRO A 353 15.02 -3.85 7.42
C PRO A 353 16.07 -2.81 6.97
N GLY A 354 15.70 -1.53 7.11
CA GLY A 354 16.60 -0.43 6.76
C GLY A 354 16.54 -0.04 5.26
N TRP A 355 17.64 0.45 4.73
CA TRP A 355 17.70 1.13 3.44
C TRP A 355 18.40 0.33 2.34
N ASN A 356 18.64 -0.96 2.54
CA ASN A 356 19.23 -1.78 1.49
C ASN A 356 18.29 -1.94 0.30
N ARG A 357 18.83 -1.78 -0.91
CA ARG A 357 18.13 -1.88 -2.19
C ARG A 357 19.05 -2.48 -3.25
N HIS A 358 18.45 -3.19 -4.18
CA HIS A 358 19.15 -3.99 -5.17
C HIS A 358 19.14 -3.34 -6.54
N THR A 359 20.22 -3.53 -7.29
CA THR A 359 20.23 -3.21 -8.71
C THR A 359 19.33 -4.18 -9.48
N ALA A 360 18.95 -3.79 -10.69
CA ALA A 360 18.19 -4.66 -11.58
C ALA A 360 18.96 -5.95 -11.92
N GLU A 361 20.29 -5.85 -12.08
CA GLU A 361 21.18 -6.99 -12.34
C GLU A 361 21.21 -7.98 -11.17
N GLU A 362 21.30 -7.49 -9.93
CA GLU A 362 21.31 -8.35 -8.73
C GLU A 362 20.06 -9.23 -8.61
N ILE A 363 18.91 -8.79 -9.14
CA ILE A 363 17.65 -9.52 -9.06
C ILE A 363 17.17 -10.05 -10.43
N GLY A 364 17.99 -9.91 -11.48
CA GLY A 364 17.76 -10.50 -12.80
C GLY A 364 16.60 -9.92 -13.59
N ILE A 365 16.26 -8.63 -13.41
CA ILE A 365 15.21 -7.95 -14.18
C ILE A 365 15.76 -6.72 -14.90
N ASP A 366 14.94 -6.08 -15.74
CA ASP A 366 15.34 -4.81 -16.36
C ASP A 366 15.35 -3.64 -15.37
N SER A 367 16.13 -2.61 -15.71
CA SER A 367 16.31 -1.42 -14.88
C SER A 367 15.23 -0.34 -15.09
N PHE A 368 14.33 -0.47 -16.09
CA PHE A 368 13.50 0.63 -16.55
C PHE A 368 12.75 1.37 -15.41
N GLN A 369 12.11 0.62 -14.50
CA GLN A 369 11.41 1.26 -13.37
C GLN A 369 12.38 1.79 -12.32
N ALA A 370 13.50 1.13 -12.09
CA ALA A 370 14.55 1.61 -11.20
C ALA A 370 15.17 2.92 -11.71
N ASP A 371 15.45 3.02 -13.01
CA ASP A 371 16.04 4.21 -13.67
C ASP A 371 15.14 5.45 -13.54
N ARG A 372 13.85 5.26 -13.24
CA ARG A 372 12.86 6.32 -12.97
C ARG A 372 12.81 6.75 -11.51
N SER A 373 13.62 6.17 -10.64
CA SER A 373 13.75 6.55 -9.22
C SER A 373 15.09 7.26 -8.96
N PRO A 374 15.20 8.11 -7.92
CA PRO A 374 16.41 8.90 -7.67
C PRO A 374 17.70 8.09 -7.52
N ASP A 375 17.62 6.86 -7.06
CA ASP A 375 18.76 6.00 -6.73
C ASP A 375 18.84 4.70 -7.54
N GLU A 376 18.01 4.55 -8.58
CA GLU A 376 18.11 3.51 -9.61
C GLU A 376 18.11 2.08 -9.07
N ARG A 377 17.31 1.83 -8.00
CA ARG A 377 17.29 0.55 -7.30
C ARG A 377 15.89 0.06 -7.03
N TYR A 378 15.78 -1.24 -6.82
CA TYR A 378 14.58 -1.92 -6.33
C TYR A 378 14.72 -2.25 -4.85
N ARG A 379 13.62 -2.21 -4.11
CA ARG A 379 13.60 -2.74 -2.74
C ARG A 379 13.24 -4.22 -2.74
N THR A 380 13.62 -4.92 -1.69
CA THR A 380 13.08 -6.25 -1.37
C THR A 380 11.62 -6.13 -0.96
N THR A 381 10.70 -6.65 -1.77
CA THR A 381 9.26 -6.60 -1.50
C THR A 381 8.90 -7.50 -0.31
N PRO A 382 8.13 -7.03 0.70
CA PRO A 382 7.60 -7.89 1.74
C PRO A 382 6.74 -9.01 1.16
N LEU A 383 6.94 -10.26 1.62
CA LEU A 383 6.24 -11.43 1.07
C LEU A 383 4.95 -11.78 1.83
N LYS A 384 4.52 -10.95 2.79
CA LYS A 384 3.27 -11.19 3.51
C LYS A 384 2.05 -11.00 2.60
N SER A 385 1.08 -11.89 2.74
CA SER A 385 -0.21 -11.83 2.05
C SER A 385 -0.11 -11.90 0.52
N LEU A 386 0.86 -12.63 -0.02
CA LEU A 386 0.99 -12.86 -1.47
C LEU A 386 -0.24 -13.53 -2.07
N TRP A 387 -1.01 -14.28 -1.28
CA TRP A 387 -2.28 -14.88 -1.70
C TRP A 387 -3.32 -13.86 -2.18
N THR A 388 -3.19 -12.59 -1.79
CA THR A 388 -4.07 -11.49 -2.25
C THR A 388 -3.78 -11.04 -3.69
N HIS A 389 -2.65 -11.45 -4.28
CA HIS A 389 -2.26 -11.11 -5.64
C HIS A 389 -2.95 -12.02 -6.66
N THR A 390 -4.27 -11.92 -6.74
CA THR A 390 -5.09 -12.75 -7.64
C THR A 390 -5.17 -12.22 -9.06
N LYS A 391 -4.75 -10.97 -9.31
CA LYS A 391 -4.82 -10.30 -10.61
C LYS A 391 -3.56 -9.49 -10.89
N GLY A 392 -3.20 -9.39 -12.17
CA GLY A 392 -2.12 -8.53 -12.66
C GLY A 392 -0.71 -9.12 -12.53
N GLY A 393 -0.56 -10.27 -11.88
CA GLY A 393 0.75 -10.94 -11.71
C GLY A 393 1.61 -10.32 -10.61
N PHE A 394 2.90 -10.65 -10.66
CA PHE A 394 3.92 -10.29 -9.67
C PHE A 394 4.97 -9.35 -10.27
N TYR A 395 5.78 -8.73 -9.42
CA TYR A 395 6.69 -7.61 -9.70
C TYR A 395 5.95 -6.31 -10.04
N HIS A 396 6.71 -5.23 -10.30
CA HIS A 396 6.14 -3.91 -10.56
C HIS A 396 5.27 -3.86 -11.83
N ASP A 397 5.59 -4.66 -12.82
CA ASP A 397 4.95 -4.66 -14.13
C ASP A 397 4.09 -5.90 -14.40
N GLY A 398 3.97 -6.83 -13.43
CA GLY A 398 3.19 -8.05 -13.59
C GLY A 398 3.82 -9.07 -14.53
N ARG A 399 5.14 -9.04 -14.74
CA ARG A 399 5.86 -9.91 -15.70
C ARG A 399 5.73 -11.40 -15.41
N PHE A 400 5.54 -11.76 -14.16
CA PHE A 400 5.33 -13.14 -13.73
C PHE A 400 3.86 -13.35 -13.39
N ALA A 401 3.21 -14.29 -14.08
CA ALA A 401 1.79 -14.54 -13.91
C ALA A 401 1.49 -15.24 -12.57
N THR A 402 2.39 -16.11 -12.12
CA THR A 402 2.23 -16.98 -10.95
C THR A 402 3.42 -16.88 -9.99
N LEU A 403 3.25 -17.35 -8.74
CA LEU A 403 4.37 -17.54 -7.81
C LEU A 403 5.36 -18.60 -8.31
N GLY A 404 4.88 -19.59 -9.09
CA GLY A 404 5.75 -20.56 -9.75
C GLY A 404 6.73 -19.90 -10.69
N ASP A 405 6.26 -18.97 -11.53
CA ASP A 405 7.12 -18.22 -12.46
C ASP A 405 8.17 -17.38 -11.71
N VAL A 406 7.82 -16.81 -10.54
CA VAL A 406 8.78 -16.08 -9.69
C VAL A 406 9.83 -17.02 -9.13
N VAL A 407 9.45 -18.21 -8.68
CA VAL A 407 10.38 -19.22 -8.16
C VAL A 407 11.31 -19.72 -9.28
N ASP A 408 10.77 -19.98 -10.47
CA ASP A 408 11.56 -20.39 -11.65
C ASP A 408 12.55 -19.31 -12.09
N HIS A 409 12.14 -18.04 -12.04
CA HIS A 409 13.03 -16.92 -12.31
C HIS A 409 14.23 -16.90 -11.37
N TYR A 410 14.02 -16.99 -10.06
CA TYR A 410 15.11 -16.97 -9.09
C TYR A 410 15.94 -18.26 -9.12
N ASP A 411 15.32 -19.42 -9.37
CA ASP A 411 16.04 -20.68 -9.56
C ASP A 411 17.04 -20.57 -10.74
N ALA A 412 16.58 -20.02 -11.87
CA ALA A 412 17.42 -19.82 -13.04
C ALA A 412 18.48 -18.72 -12.81
N HIS A 413 18.08 -17.57 -12.24
CA HIS A 413 18.97 -16.43 -12.07
C HIS A 413 20.12 -16.70 -11.10
N PHE A 414 19.83 -17.36 -9.97
CA PHE A 414 20.85 -17.70 -8.96
C PHE A 414 21.44 -19.10 -9.12
N GLY A 415 21.00 -19.91 -10.09
CA GLY A 415 21.50 -21.26 -10.33
C GLY A 415 21.23 -22.21 -9.16
N LEU A 416 20.05 -22.11 -8.50
CA LEU A 416 19.76 -22.84 -7.26
C LEU A 416 19.57 -24.33 -7.47
N SER A 417 19.22 -24.76 -8.67
CA SER A 417 19.01 -26.17 -9.07
C SER A 417 17.94 -26.87 -8.21
N LEU A 418 16.81 -26.18 -7.98
CA LEU A 418 15.69 -26.70 -7.21
C LEU A 418 14.95 -27.80 -7.99
N SER A 419 14.61 -28.92 -7.33
CA SER A 419 13.72 -29.92 -7.91
C SER A 419 12.29 -29.39 -8.01
N ASP A 420 11.45 -29.97 -8.88
CA ASP A 420 10.04 -29.63 -9.01
C ASP A 420 9.28 -29.71 -7.68
N GLN A 421 9.61 -30.72 -6.84
CA GLN A 421 9.02 -30.84 -5.51
C GLN A 421 9.40 -29.65 -4.62
N GLN A 422 10.66 -29.22 -4.62
CA GLN A 422 11.11 -28.08 -3.84
C GLN A 422 10.47 -26.77 -4.31
N LYS A 423 10.33 -26.57 -5.62
CA LYS A 423 9.62 -25.41 -6.19
C LYS A 423 8.15 -25.39 -5.77
N ASN A 424 7.45 -26.51 -5.85
CA ASN A 424 6.07 -26.63 -5.41
C ASN A 424 5.90 -26.37 -3.92
N ASP A 425 6.77 -26.95 -3.08
CA ASP A 425 6.78 -26.74 -1.63
C ASP A 425 7.04 -25.27 -1.29
N LEU A 426 7.96 -24.61 -2.02
CA LEU A 426 8.28 -23.19 -1.84
C LEU A 426 7.08 -22.30 -2.22
N VAL A 427 6.36 -22.61 -3.30
CA VAL A 427 5.12 -21.89 -3.68
C VAL A 427 4.07 -22.00 -2.58
N GLU A 428 3.88 -23.18 -1.98
CA GLU A 428 2.92 -23.36 -0.88
C GLU A 428 3.36 -22.59 0.39
N PHE A 429 4.67 -22.52 0.67
CA PHE A 429 5.18 -21.66 1.73
C PHE A 429 4.89 -20.18 1.46
N LEU A 430 5.15 -19.68 0.25
CA LEU A 430 4.87 -18.29 -0.12
C LEU A 430 3.38 -17.94 -0.01
N LYS A 431 2.48 -18.88 -0.35
CA LYS A 431 1.03 -18.71 -0.13
C LYS A 431 0.65 -18.66 1.35
N SER A 432 1.45 -19.26 2.23
CA SER A 432 1.19 -19.31 3.67
C SER A 432 1.59 -18.03 4.42
N LEU A 433 2.34 -17.13 3.76
CA LEU A 433 2.78 -15.86 4.32
C LEU A 433 1.69 -14.78 4.12
#